data_60b8305a80c743b672c955db458904dd
#
_entry.id   60b8305a80c743b672c955db458904dd
#
_cell.length_a   1.000
_cell.length_b   1.000
_cell.length_c   1.000
_cell.angle_alpha   90.00
_cell.angle_beta   90.00
_cell.angle_gamma   90.00
#
_symmetry.space_group_name_H-M   'P 1'
#
loop_
_entity.id
_entity.type
_entity.pdbx_description
1 polymer ?
#
loop_
_entity_poly.entity_id
_entity_poly.type
_entity_poly.pdbx_seq_one_letter_code
_entity_poly.pdbx_strand_id
1 'polypeptide(L)'
;PEHSLKAIIDANFDISQVNNTAMRVWLDFWSASMHLPDLGRLQRINDQRLYSNLKFHFLQLMPKSQASQAAKGLAALIDGLWLRGSLSGHQAFDRDLARSIAYDYVDMQLRLIQQIRQEQQNE
;
A
#
# COMPACT_ATOMS: atom_id res chain seq x y z
N PRO A 1 -6.21 -9.65 -11.40
CA PRO A 1 -5.88 -8.28 -11.01
C PRO A 1 -6.27 -7.96 -9.57
N GLU A 2 -7.54 -8.15 -9.21
CA GLU A 2 -7.99 -7.94 -7.82
C GLU A 2 -7.31 -8.90 -6.86
N HIS A 3 -7.22 -10.17 -7.23
CA HIS A 3 -6.51 -11.17 -6.45
C HIS A 3 -5.04 -10.84 -6.30
N SER A 4 -4.41 -10.33 -7.35
CA SER A 4 -3.01 -9.91 -7.33
C SER A 4 -2.78 -8.71 -6.42
N LEU A 5 -3.71 -7.75 -6.38
CA LEU A 5 -3.65 -6.63 -5.45
C LEU A 5 -3.69 -7.10 -4.00
N LYS A 6 -4.60 -8.03 -3.68
CA LYS A 6 -4.70 -8.60 -2.33
C LYS A 6 -3.45 -9.40 -1.96
N ALA A 7 -2.83 -10.08 -2.91
CA ALA A 7 -1.57 -10.80 -2.69
C ALA A 7 -0.42 -9.84 -2.37
N ILE A 8 -0.36 -8.68 -3.02
CA ILE A 8 0.65 -7.65 -2.71
C ILE A 8 0.44 -7.11 -1.29
N ILE A 9 -0.81 -6.86 -0.90
CA ILE A 9 -1.16 -6.44 0.46
C ILE A 9 -0.68 -7.49 1.47
N ASP A 10 -0.99 -8.75 1.23
CA ASP A 10 -0.60 -9.85 2.13
C ASP A 10 0.92 -9.93 2.27
N ALA A 11 1.66 -9.79 1.19
CA ALA A 11 3.12 -9.81 1.22
C ALA A 11 3.71 -8.70 2.07
N ASN A 12 3.11 -7.49 2.03
CA ASN A 12 3.57 -6.36 2.83
C ASN A 12 3.27 -6.52 4.33
N PHE A 13 2.26 -7.30 4.68
CA PHE A 13 1.87 -7.54 6.07
C PHE A 13 2.17 -8.98 6.52
N ASP A 14 3.06 -9.68 5.81
CA ASP A 14 3.54 -10.99 6.26
C ASP A 14 4.23 -10.85 7.61
N ILE A 15 4.13 -11.89 8.42
CA ILE A 15 4.68 -11.91 9.79
C ILE A 15 6.19 -11.64 9.80
N SER A 16 6.90 -12.01 8.74
CA SER A 16 8.33 -11.73 8.58
C SER A 16 8.63 -10.24 8.41
N GLN A 17 7.64 -9.45 7.97
CA GLN A 17 7.79 -8.01 7.73
C GLN A 17 7.26 -7.16 8.88
N VAL A 18 6.31 -7.67 9.68
CA VAL A 18 5.61 -6.89 10.70
C VAL A 18 5.98 -7.30 12.13
N ASN A 19 7.06 -8.04 12.31
CA ASN A 19 7.58 -8.32 13.65
C ASN A 19 8.37 -7.10 14.18
N ASN A 20 8.49 -7.01 15.50
CA ASN A 20 9.10 -5.84 16.16
C ASN A 20 10.51 -5.52 15.67
N THR A 21 11.33 -6.56 15.43
CA THR A 21 12.70 -6.37 14.96
C THR A 21 12.75 -5.79 13.55
N ALA A 22 11.97 -6.37 12.62
CA ALA A 22 11.92 -5.92 11.23
C ALA A 22 11.38 -4.49 11.15
N MET A 23 10.34 -4.16 11.92
CA MET A 23 9.75 -2.83 11.93
C MET A 23 10.71 -1.77 12.45
N ARG A 24 11.49 -2.10 13.50
CA ARG A 24 12.52 -1.19 14.02
C ARG A 24 13.61 -0.92 12.98
N VAL A 25 14.06 -1.95 12.30
CA VAL A 25 15.09 -1.81 11.24
C VAL A 25 14.57 -0.90 10.12
N TRP A 26 13.33 -1.08 9.68
CA TRP A 26 12.73 -0.24 8.65
C TRP A 26 12.56 1.21 9.09
N LEU A 27 12.16 1.45 10.34
CA LEU A 27 12.05 2.81 10.90
C LEU A 27 13.40 3.50 10.91
N ASP A 28 14.45 2.81 11.35
CA ASP A 28 15.82 3.35 11.35
C ASP A 28 16.27 3.67 9.93
N PHE A 29 15.97 2.80 8.96
CA PHE A 29 16.27 3.03 7.56
C PHE A 29 15.54 4.27 7.02
N TRP A 30 14.24 4.40 7.29
CA TRP A 30 13.46 5.56 6.86
C TRP A 30 14.00 6.86 7.45
N SER A 31 14.30 6.86 8.73
CA SER A 31 14.89 8.03 9.39
C SER A 31 16.23 8.42 8.75
N ALA A 32 17.11 7.45 8.53
CA ALA A 32 18.41 7.69 7.92
C ALA A 32 18.29 8.15 6.46
N SER A 33 17.29 7.68 5.73
CA SER A 33 17.10 8.02 4.32
C SER A 33 16.80 9.51 4.12
N MET A 34 16.31 10.20 5.13
CA MET A 34 16.06 11.65 5.07
C MET A 34 17.36 12.46 5.08
N HIS A 35 18.46 11.89 5.56
CA HIS A 35 19.73 12.60 5.76
C HIS A 35 20.86 12.07 4.88
N LEU A 36 20.79 10.81 4.45
CA LEU A 36 21.85 10.15 3.68
C LEU A 36 21.37 9.96 2.24
N PRO A 37 22.03 10.63 1.25
CA PRO A 37 21.57 10.61 -0.14
C PRO A 37 21.44 9.22 -0.75
N ASP A 38 22.37 8.31 -0.45
CA ASP A 38 22.34 6.95 -1.00
C ASP A 38 21.13 6.16 -0.46
N LEU A 39 20.81 6.32 0.82
CA LEU A 39 19.65 5.68 1.43
C LEU A 39 18.35 6.31 0.94
N GLY A 40 18.34 7.63 0.72
CA GLY A 40 17.19 8.33 0.15
C GLY A 40 16.88 7.84 -1.26
N ARG A 41 17.92 7.61 -2.07
CA ARG A 41 17.78 7.05 -3.42
C ARG A 41 17.18 5.64 -3.35
N LEU A 42 17.70 4.80 -2.45
CA LEU A 42 17.20 3.43 -2.29
C LEU A 42 15.75 3.42 -1.85
N GLN A 43 15.37 4.31 -0.95
CA GLN A 43 13.99 4.46 -0.50
C GLN A 43 13.06 4.84 -1.67
N ARG A 44 13.48 5.78 -2.52
CA ARG A 44 12.69 6.16 -3.70
C ARG A 44 12.52 5.00 -4.67
N ILE A 45 13.54 4.16 -4.85
CA ILE A 45 13.45 2.97 -5.69
C ILE A 45 12.43 1.99 -5.12
N ASN A 46 12.44 1.76 -3.82
CA ASN A 46 11.49 0.87 -3.15
C ASN A 46 10.05 1.38 -3.28
N ASP A 47 9.85 2.67 -3.05
CA ASP A 47 8.55 3.31 -3.19
C ASP A 47 8.03 3.21 -4.63
N GLN A 48 8.90 3.42 -5.60
CA GLN A 48 8.55 3.35 -7.01
C GLN A 48 8.17 1.92 -7.42
N ARG A 49 8.84 0.91 -6.87
CA ARG A 49 8.51 -0.49 -7.14
C ARG A 49 7.12 -0.86 -6.63
N LEU A 50 6.81 -0.48 -5.40
CA LEU A 50 5.49 -0.73 -4.83
C LEU A 50 4.41 -0.03 -5.66
N TYR A 51 4.59 1.25 -5.92
CA TYR A 51 3.64 2.04 -6.71
C TYR A 51 3.43 1.44 -8.10
N SER A 52 4.51 1.11 -8.80
CA SER A 52 4.43 0.56 -10.16
C SER A 52 3.73 -0.79 -10.20
N ASN A 53 3.99 -1.65 -9.21
CA ASN A 53 3.32 -2.94 -9.08
C ASN A 53 1.81 -2.78 -8.87
N LEU A 54 1.43 -1.91 -7.95
CA LEU A 54 0.03 -1.64 -7.66
C LEU A 54 -0.67 -1.03 -8.87
N LYS A 55 -0.03 -0.06 -9.51
CA LYS A 55 -0.57 0.61 -10.70
C LYS A 55 -0.80 -0.38 -11.84
N PHE A 56 0.15 -1.30 -12.06
CA PHE A 56 0.02 -2.33 -13.10
C PHE A 56 -1.28 -3.11 -12.96
N HIS A 57 -1.63 -3.53 -11.75
CA HIS A 57 -2.84 -4.29 -11.51
C HIS A 57 -4.10 -3.43 -11.54
N PHE A 58 -4.05 -2.20 -11.03
CA PHE A 58 -5.19 -1.29 -11.13
C PHE A 58 -5.50 -0.89 -12.58
N LEU A 59 -4.48 -0.79 -13.44
CA LEU A 59 -4.68 -0.47 -14.85
C LEU A 59 -5.50 -1.52 -15.61
N GLN A 60 -5.54 -2.75 -15.11
CA GLN A 60 -6.36 -3.81 -15.69
C GLN A 60 -7.84 -3.69 -15.30
N LEU A 61 -8.16 -2.85 -14.32
CA LEU A 61 -9.49 -2.72 -13.74
C LEU A 61 -10.12 -1.35 -13.98
N MET A 62 -9.33 -0.34 -14.33
CA MET A 62 -9.81 1.04 -14.40
C MET A 62 -8.92 1.89 -15.32
N PRO A 63 -9.43 3.08 -15.77
CA PRO A 63 -8.65 4.00 -16.60
C PRO A 63 -7.39 4.51 -15.88
N LYS A 64 -6.41 4.97 -16.65
CA LYS A 64 -5.08 5.35 -16.18
C LYS A 64 -5.10 6.38 -15.04
N SER A 65 -5.91 7.43 -15.15
CA SER A 65 -5.95 8.47 -14.12
C SER A 65 -6.43 7.94 -12.77
N GLN A 66 -7.48 7.12 -12.78
CA GLN A 66 -8.01 6.50 -11.59
C GLN A 66 -7.04 5.44 -11.04
N ALA A 67 -6.42 4.65 -11.94
CA ALA A 67 -5.44 3.64 -11.53
C ALA A 67 -4.24 4.25 -10.82
N SER A 68 -3.73 5.38 -11.32
CA SER A 68 -2.62 6.10 -10.71
C SER A 68 -2.96 6.59 -9.31
N GLN A 69 -4.15 7.19 -9.13
CA GLN A 69 -4.61 7.66 -7.82
C GLN A 69 -4.85 6.51 -6.86
N ALA A 70 -5.48 5.43 -7.32
CA ALA A 70 -5.75 4.27 -6.49
C ALA A 70 -4.45 3.62 -6.01
N ALA A 71 -3.45 3.51 -6.88
CA ALA A 71 -2.15 2.95 -6.54
C ALA A 71 -1.41 3.81 -5.52
N LYS A 72 -1.40 5.13 -5.70
CA LYS A 72 -0.78 6.05 -4.74
C LYS A 72 -1.45 5.99 -3.39
N GLY A 73 -2.79 5.95 -3.36
CA GLY A 73 -3.55 5.86 -2.12
C GLY A 73 -3.30 4.55 -1.39
N LEU A 74 -3.25 3.43 -2.11
CA LEU A 74 -2.99 2.13 -1.48
C LEU A 74 -1.57 2.05 -0.95
N ALA A 75 -0.57 2.53 -1.70
CA ALA A 75 0.81 2.56 -1.22
C ALA A 75 0.93 3.40 0.06
N ALA A 76 0.31 4.57 0.08
CA ALA A 76 0.31 5.43 1.27
C ALA A 76 -0.41 4.77 2.45
N LEU A 77 -1.52 4.07 2.20
CA LEU A 77 -2.27 3.37 3.23
C LEU A 77 -1.45 2.23 3.84
N ILE A 78 -0.78 1.43 3.02
CA ILE A 78 0.11 0.36 3.47
C ILE A 78 1.21 0.94 4.36
N ASP A 79 1.88 2.00 3.91
CA ASP A 79 2.94 2.65 4.66
C ASP A 79 2.43 3.22 5.98
N GLY A 80 1.27 3.86 5.96
CA GLY A 80 0.66 4.44 7.15
C GLY A 80 0.24 3.40 8.18
N LEU A 81 -0.37 2.31 7.74
CA LEU A 81 -0.74 1.20 8.62
C LEU A 81 0.50 0.57 9.26
N TRP A 82 1.54 0.38 8.47
CA TRP A 82 2.80 -0.18 8.92
C TRP A 82 3.48 0.73 9.94
N LEU A 83 3.56 2.03 9.65
CA LEU A 83 4.18 3.03 10.52
C LEU A 83 3.42 3.15 11.85
N ARG A 84 2.10 3.25 11.81
CA ARG A 84 1.28 3.34 13.02
C ARG A 84 1.40 2.09 13.88
N GLY A 85 1.43 0.93 13.26
CA GLY A 85 1.65 -0.33 13.96
C GLY A 85 3.00 -0.37 14.66
N SER A 86 4.06 0.11 14.00
CA SER A 86 5.40 0.12 14.57
C SER A 86 5.54 1.11 15.74
N LEU A 87 4.74 2.18 15.76
CA LEU A 87 4.76 3.20 16.81
C LEU A 87 3.84 2.86 18.00
N SER A 88 3.09 1.76 17.94
CA SER A 88 2.13 1.39 18.99
C SER A 88 2.78 0.83 20.27
N GLY A 89 4.10 0.80 20.35
CA GLY A 89 4.84 0.44 21.54
C GLY A 89 4.89 -1.07 21.78
N HIS A 90 4.41 -1.50 22.95
CA HIS A 90 4.50 -2.91 23.37
C HIS A 90 3.38 -3.79 22.81
N GLN A 91 2.41 -3.19 22.14
CA GLN A 91 1.31 -3.98 21.54
C GLN A 91 1.80 -4.68 20.28
N ALA A 92 1.35 -5.92 20.10
CA ALA A 92 1.62 -6.64 18.88
C ALA A 92 0.90 -5.97 17.70
N PHE A 93 1.55 -5.97 16.53
CA PHE A 93 0.95 -5.45 15.31
C PHE A 93 -0.27 -6.29 14.93
N ASP A 94 -1.41 -5.63 14.73
CA ASP A 94 -2.63 -6.31 14.28
C ASP A 94 -2.62 -6.45 12.76
N ARG A 95 -2.02 -7.53 12.29
CA ARG A 95 -1.87 -7.83 10.87
C ARG A 95 -3.22 -8.04 10.19
N ASP A 96 -4.14 -8.72 10.84
CA ASP A 96 -5.45 -9.03 10.26
C ASP A 96 -6.28 -7.76 10.08
N LEU A 97 -6.25 -6.85 11.04
CA LEU A 97 -6.92 -5.55 10.92
C LEU A 97 -6.31 -4.72 9.79
N ALA A 98 -4.99 -4.66 9.70
CA ALA A 98 -4.30 -3.90 8.65
C ALA A 98 -4.65 -4.44 7.26
N ARG A 99 -4.64 -5.76 7.09
CA ARG A 99 -5.04 -6.40 5.83
C ARG A 99 -6.50 -6.10 5.48
N SER A 100 -7.38 -6.19 6.47
CA SER A 100 -8.81 -5.91 6.29
C SER A 100 -9.04 -4.47 5.80
N ILE A 101 -8.36 -3.50 6.41
CA ILE A 101 -8.45 -2.10 6.00
C ILE A 101 -7.96 -1.92 4.56
N ALA A 102 -6.85 -2.52 4.20
CA ALA A 102 -6.29 -2.42 2.85
C ALA A 102 -7.18 -3.12 1.82
N TYR A 103 -7.74 -4.28 2.15
CA TYR A 103 -8.68 -4.99 1.27
C TYR A 103 -9.94 -4.15 1.03
N ASP A 104 -10.49 -3.53 2.08
CA ASP A 104 -11.67 -2.67 1.96
C ASP A 104 -11.39 -1.48 1.06
N TYR A 105 -10.19 -0.92 1.13
CA TYR A 105 -9.78 0.16 0.23
C TYR A 105 -9.85 -0.28 -1.23
N VAL A 106 -9.30 -1.45 -1.57
CA VAL A 106 -9.35 -2.00 -2.93
C VAL A 106 -10.80 -2.18 -3.37
N ASP A 107 -11.62 -2.80 -2.53
CA ASP A 107 -13.03 -3.05 -2.85
C ASP A 107 -13.80 -1.74 -3.06
N MET A 108 -13.52 -0.72 -2.27
CA MET A 108 -14.12 0.60 -2.42
C MET A 108 -13.73 1.27 -3.73
N GLN A 109 -12.46 1.16 -4.13
CA GLN A 109 -12.00 1.71 -5.40
C GLN A 109 -12.68 1.04 -6.58
N LEU A 110 -12.86 -0.27 -6.54
CA LEU A 110 -13.55 -1.02 -7.59
C LEU A 110 -15.03 -0.64 -7.67
N ARG A 111 -15.70 -0.47 -6.52
CA ARG A 111 -17.10 -0.03 -6.49
C ARG A 111 -17.26 1.39 -7.06
N LEU A 112 -16.35 2.29 -6.73
CA LEU A 112 -16.35 3.65 -7.25
C LEU A 112 -16.27 3.67 -8.79
N ILE A 113 -15.40 2.84 -9.37
CA ILE A 113 -15.26 2.72 -10.81
C ILE A 113 -16.53 2.17 -11.45
N GLN A 114 -17.17 1.19 -10.85
CA GLN A 114 -18.44 0.65 -11.33
C GLN A 114 -19.54 1.72 -11.31
N GLN A 115 -19.60 2.52 -10.25
CA GLN A 115 -20.54 3.64 -10.15
C GLN A 115 -20.34 4.67 -11.26
N ILE A 116 -19.10 5.07 -11.52
CA ILE A 116 -18.77 6.02 -12.57
C ILE A 116 -19.21 5.48 -13.94
N ARG A 117 -18.96 4.20 -14.22
CA ARG A 117 -19.37 3.56 -15.48
C ARG A 117 -20.89 3.54 -15.64
N GLN A 118 -21.63 3.26 -14.56
CA GLN A 118 -23.09 3.26 -14.58
C GLN A 118 -23.64 4.66 -14.86
N GLU A 119 -23.08 5.68 -14.23
CA GLU A 119 -23.48 7.08 -14.47
C GLU A 119 -23.23 7.49 -15.92
N GLN A 120 -22.10 7.10 -16.50
CA GLN A 120 -21.79 7.37 -17.91
C GLN A 120 -22.73 6.66 -18.87
N GLN A 121 -23.20 5.47 -18.54
CA GLN A 121 -24.15 4.73 -19.36
C GLN A 121 -25.56 5.34 -19.31
N ASN A 122 -25.91 6.03 -18.23
CA ASN A 122 -27.23 6.64 -18.04
C ASN A 122 -27.33 8.05 -18.65
N GLU A 123 -26.22 8.59 -19.14
CA GLU A 123 -26.19 9.83 -19.90
C GLU A 123 -26.39 9.54 -21.40
#